data_d1a557a93d71ee530aafd9d820450f16
#
_entry.id   d1a557a93d71ee530aafd9d820450f16
#
_cell.length_a   1.000
_cell.length_b   1.000
_cell.length_c   1.000
_cell.angle_alpha   90.00
_cell.angle_beta   90.00
_cell.angle_gamma   90.00
#
_symmetry.space_group_name_H-M   'P 1'
#
loop_
_entity.id
_entity.type
_entity.pdbx_description
1 polymer ?
#
loop_
_entity_poly.entity_id
_entity_poly.type
_entity_poly.pdbx_seq_one_letter_code
_entity_poly.pdbx_strand_id
1 'polypeptide(L)'
;GLWRLQGPGGVVMAMFYVDDGLVAARTAAEADALVALVASIFEIRSMGEPRDMLGISITRDRTARTITISQPDKAKALAEAAGVAGEQRRVPMSPEVFAGLRAARDGEVMADRDVFRSQLGMALHMQQCTRPDCSVAVHALAPYASAPSQVHHDALLDVITYIGSTADLGITYGRKALAVETYCDANFASCLDTRRSITGWGVMMYGGAVSWSSKKQPTTATSTMEAEYQACGAVAREVISMIKAFDELALLCADFPILGPLTIFCDNKAALTLCKERKEGQRAKHIDIIHHFARDHVASGELQFVY
;
A
#
# COMPACT_ATOMS: atom_id res chain seq x y z
N GLY A 1 5.47 -9.94 -16.04
CA GLY A 1 4.21 -10.69 -15.97
C GLY A 1 4.23 -11.75 -14.89
N LEU A 2 3.05 -12.21 -14.46
CA LEU A 2 2.89 -13.28 -13.47
C LEU A 2 2.32 -14.52 -14.20
N TRP A 3 2.92 -15.66 -13.97
CA TRP A 3 2.62 -16.92 -14.63
C TRP A 3 2.33 -18.01 -13.60
N ARG A 4 1.36 -18.85 -13.90
CA ARG A 4 0.99 -20.01 -13.10
C ARG A 4 1.13 -21.27 -13.94
N LEU A 5 1.82 -22.29 -13.39
CA LEU A 5 1.91 -23.61 -13.98
C LEU A 5 1.42 -24.66 -12.97
N GLN A 6 0.76 -25.70 -13.49
CA GLN A 6 0.40 -26.85 -12.68
C GLN A 6 1.53 -27.89 -12.76
N GLY A 7 2.24 -28.08 -11.66
CA GLY A 7 3.26 -29.10 -11.51
C GLY A 7 2.69 -30.38 -10.86
N PRO A 8 3.47 -31.45 -10.84
CA PRO A 8 3.08 -32.74 -10.22
C PRO A 8 2.75 -32.63 -8.73
N GLY A 9 3.42 -31.74 -7.99
CA GLY A 9 3.25 -31.53 -6.55
C GLY A 9 2.34 -30.33 -6.21
N GLY A 10 1.83 -29.60 -7.21
CA GLY A 10 0.97 -28.45 -7.00
C GLY A 10 1.24 -27.27 -7.93
N VAL A 11 0.86 -26.08 -7.50
CA VAL A 11 1.04 -24.85 -8.28
C VAL A 11 2.48 -24.37 -8.17
N VAL A 12 3.09 -24.06 -9.31
CA VAL A 12 4.35 -23.32 -9.45
C VAL A 12 4.02 -21.94 -10.03
N MET A 13 4.54 -20.90 -9.43
CA MET A 13 4.34 -19.53 -9.87
C MET A 13 5.67 -18.91 -10.27
N ALA A 14 5.65 -18.12 -11.33
CA ALA A 14 6.79 -17.34 -11.76
C ALA A 14 6.35 -15.90 -12.03
N MET A 15 7.12 -14.97 -11.52
CA MET A 15 6.99 -13.55 -11.80
C MET A 15 8.21 -13.07 -12.57
N PHE A 16 8.00 -12.41 -13.70
CA PHE A 16 9.07 -11.81 -14.49
C PHE A 16 8.84 -10.30 -14.64
N TYR A 17 9.89 -9.54 -14.39
CA TYR A 17 9.94 -8.11 -14.59
C TYR A 17 11.23 -7.75 -15.33
N VAL A 18 11.10 -7.44 -16.62
CA VAL A 18 12.21 -7.22 -17.56
C VAL A 18 13.17 -8.41 -17.52
N ASP A 19 14.33 -8.27 -16.88
CA ASP A 19 15.38 -9.28 -16.80
C ASP A 19 15.35 -10.11 -15.51
N ASP A 20 14.59 -9.66 -14.50
CA ASP A 20 14.49 -10.33 -13.21
C ASP A 20 13.35 -11.34 -13.17
N GLY A 21 13.60 -12.52 -12.62
CA GLY A 21 12.61 -13.57 -12.41
C GLY A 21 12.58 -14.11 -10.98
N LEU A 22 11.37 -14.31 -10.44
CA LEU A 22 11.14 -14.95 -9.16
C LEU A 22 10.25 -16.18 -9.34
N VAL A 23 10.66 -17.31 -8.81
CA VAL A 23 9.91 -18.57 -8.85
C VAL A 23 9.49 -18.96 -7.44
N ALA A 24 8.22 -19.30 -7.28
CA ALA A 24 7.66 -19.84 -6.05
C ALA A 24 7.04 -21.22 -6.32
N ALA A 25 7.45 -22.23 -5.56
CA ALA A 25 6.96 -23.60 -5.65
C ALA A 25 6.90 -24.24 -4.27
N ARG A 26 6.19 -25.37 -4.14
CA ARG A 26 6.12 -26.13 -2.88
C ARG A 26 7.47 -26.80 -2.55
N THR A 27 8.19 -27.23 -3.55
CA THR A 27 9.48 -27.93 -3.42
C THR A 27 10.57 -27.25 -4.24
N ALA A 28 11.81 -27.39 -3.81
CA ALA A 28 12.95 -26.91 -4.58
C ALA A 28 13.02 -27.59 -5.96
N ALA A 29 12.74 -28.89 -6.04
CA ALA A 29 12.77 -29.64 -7.29
C ALA A 29 11.81 -29.10 -8.35
N GLU A 30 10.61 -28.64 -7.96
CA GLU A 30 9.65 -28.01 -8.87
C GLU A 30 10.13 -26.62 -9.33
N ALA A 31 10.72 -25.83 -8.43
CA ALA A 31 11.32 -24.55 -8.78
C ALA A 31 12.48 -24.74 -9.77
N ASP A 32 13.38 -25.69 -9.49
CA ASP A 32 14.53 -26.02 -10.34
C ASP A 32 14.09 -26.54 -11.71
N ALA A 33 13.02 -27.35 -11.77
CA ALA A 33 12.45 -27.82 -13.03
C ALA A 33 11.94 -26.67 -13.91
N LEU A 34 11.27 -25.68 -13.33
CA LEU A 34 10.83 -24.51 -14.07
C LEU A 34 12.02 -23.64 -14.52
N VAL A 35 13.01 -23.44 -13.65
CA VAL A 35 14.24 -22.71 -14.00
C VAL A 35 14.97 -23.42 -15.16
N ALA A 36 15.08 -24.74 -15.14
CA ALA A 36 15.68 -25.51 -16.21
C ALA A 36 14.90 -25.39 -17.53
N LEU A 37 13.56 -25.38 -17.47
CA LEU A 37 12.72 -25.17 -18.65
C LEU A 37 12.96 -23.78 -19.26
N VAL A 38 13.02 -22.73 -18.46
CA VAL A 38 13.29 -21.36 -18.93
C VAL A 38 14.70 -21.28 -19.50
N ALA A 39 15.70 -21.91 -18.84
CA ALA A 39 17.09 -21.97 -19.30
C ALA A 39 17.27 -22.71 -20.65
N SER A 40 16.36 -23.61 -21.00
CA SER A 40 16.39 -24.28 -22.30
C SER A 40 15.99 -23.38 -23.47
N ILE A 41 15.35 -22.22 -23.19
CA ILE A 41 14.83 -21.28 -24.18
C ILE A 41 15.62 -19.97 -24.15
N PHE A 42 15.99 -19.50 -22.95
CA PHE A 42 16.66 -18.23 -22.72
C PHE A 42 17.97 -18.44 -21.98
N GLU A 43 18.95 -17.57 -22.27
CA GLU A 43 20.16 -17.51 -21.48
C GLU A 43 19.85 -16.85 -20.14
N ILE A 44 19.82 -17.63 -19.05
CA ILE A 44 19.53 -17.16 -17.70
C ILE A 44 20.59 -17.61 -16.71
N ARG A 45 20.74 -16.84 -15.64
CA ARG A 45 21.56 -17.20 -14.48
C ARG A 45 20.66 -17.39 -13.26
N SER A 46 20.62 -18.61 -12.72
CA SER A 46 19.95 -18.86 -11.44
C SER A 46 20.76 -18.25 -10.29
N MET A 47 20.11 -17.43 -9.47
CA MET A 47 20.69 -16.80 -8.27
C MET A 47 20.42 -17.61 -7.01
N GLY A 48 19.69 -18.73 -7.11
CA GLY A 48 19.28 -19.56 -5.98
C GLY A 48 18.17 -18.91 -5.15
N GLU A 49 18.27 -18.97 -3.82
CA GLU A 49 17.28 -18.34 -2.94
C GLU A 49 17.30 -16.82 -3.08
N PRO A 50 16.15 -16.18 -3.34
CA PRO A 50 16.10 -14.75 -3.59
C PRO A 50 16.49 -13.96 -2.33
N ARG A 51 17.40 -12.99 -2.50
CA ARG A 51 17.84 -12.06 -1.45
C ARG A 51 17.52 -10.63 -1.79
N ASP A 52 17.39 -10.34 -3.07
CA ASP A 52 17.04 -9.03 -3.60
C ASP A 52 16.21 -9.19 -4.86
N MET A 53 15.22 -8.31 -5.07
CA MET A 53 14.48 -8.19 -6.31
C MET A 53 14.03 -6.74 -6.49
N LEU A 54 14.39 -6.12 -7.60
CA LEU A 54 14.05 -4.73 -7.92
C LEU A 54 14.50 -3.73 -6.82
N GLY A 55 15.60 -4.06 -6.13
CA GLY A 55 16.12 -3.27 -5.02
C GLY A 55 15.26 -3.34 -3.77
N ILE A 56 14.51 -4.42 -3.60
CA ILE A 56 13.81 -4.82 -2.38
C ILE A 56 14.54 -6.03 -1.82
N SER A 57 15.08 -5.92 -0.63
CA SER A 57 15.74 -7.02 0.08
C SER A 57 14.70 -8.01 0.58
N ILE A 58 14.96 -9.29 0.37
CA ILE A 58 14.09 -10.41 0.77
C ILE A 58 14.85 -11.26 1.79
N THR A 59 14.32 -11.31 3.01
CA THR A 59 14.83 -12.16 4.08
C THR A 59 13.83 -13.26 4.39
N ARG A 60 14.25 -14.52 4.34
CA ARG A 60 13.40 -15.66 4.63
C ARG A 60 13.90 -16.40 5.86
N ASP A 61 13.03 -16.56 6.85
CA ASP A 61 13.25 -17.46 8.00
C ASP A 61 12.38 -18.73 7.82
N ARG A 62 13.05 -19.84 7.49
CA ARG A 62 12.36 -21.13 7.28
C ARG A 62 11.85 -21.75 8.58
N THR A 63 12.48 -21.45 9.70
CA THR A 63 12.08 -21.94 11.04
C THR A 63 10.84 -21.22 11.51
N ALA A 64 10.85 -19.88 11.44
CA ALA A 64 9.70 -19.05 11.77
C ALA A 64 8.62 -19.08 10.67
N ARG A 65 8.91 -19.64 9.48
CA ARG A 65 8.05 -19.61 8.30
C ARG A 65 7.63 -18.19 7.90
N THR A 66 8.59 -17.27 7.91
CA THR A 66 8.34 -15.87 7.56
C THR A 66 9.18 -15.42 6.38
N ILE A 67 8.64 -14.45 5.64
CA ILE A 67 9.37 -13.70 4.62
C ILE A 67 9.21 -12.22 4.98
N THR A 68 10.36 -11.51 5.04
CA THR A 68 10.39 -10.06 5.26
C THR A 68 10.91 -9.39 3.99
N ILE A 69 10.20 -8.37 3.54
CA ILE A 69 10.64 -7.47 2.47
C ILE A 69 10.98 -6.11 3.07
N SER A 70 12.14 -5.54 2.70
CA SER A 70 12.64 -4.26 3.24
C SER A 70 13.57 -3.57 2.23
N GLN A 71 13.97 -2.34 2.52
CA GLN A 71 14.85 -1.56 1.66
C GLN A 71 15.92 -0.80 2.49
N PRO A 72 16.69 -1.50 3.35
CA PRO A 72 17.59 -0.85 4.31
C PRO A 72 18.67 0.00 3.65
N ASP A 73 19.28 -0.49 2.57
CA ASP A 73 20.36 0.23 1.89
C ASP A 73 19.86 1.51 1.22
N LYS A 74 18.67 1.47 0.60
CA LYS A 74 18.03 2.67 0.04
C LYS A 74 17.64 3.67 1.13
N ALA A 75 17.16 3.19 2.29
CA ALA A 75 16.83 4.05 3.42
C ALA A 75 18.05 4.81 3.96
N LYS A 76 19.17 4.11 4.14
CA LYS A 76 20.44 4.68 4.58
C LYS A 76 20.99 5.66 3.55
N ALA A 77 21.04 5.29 2.28
CA ALA A 77 21.51 6.15 1.20
C ALA A 77 20.65 7.43 1.06
N LEU A 78 19.33 7.33 1.24
CA LEU A 78 18.46 8.51 1.23
C LEU A 78 18.76 9.45 2.40
N ALA A 79 18.94 8.92 3.62
CA ALA A 79 19.30 9.73 4.79
C ALA A 79 20.69 10.39 4.67
N GLU A 80 21.68 9.68 4.10
CA GLU A 80 23.00 10.22 3.80
C GLU A 80 22.92 11.35 2.77
N ALA A 81 22.22 11.14 1.66
CA ALA A 81 22.06 12.14 0.60
C ALA A 81 21.29 13.39 1.09
N ALA A 82 20.40 13.23 2.06
CA ALA A 82 19.67 14.33 2.69
C ALA A 82 20.44 15.03 3.84
N GLY A 83 21.60 14.49 4.26
CA GLY A 83 22.41 15.05 5.33
C GLY A 83 21.86 14.80 6.75
N VAL A 84 20.94 13.83 6.92
CA VAL A 84 20.30 13.51 8.20
C VAL A 84 20.70 12.12 8.74
N ALA A 85 21.75 11.53 8.20
CA ALA A 85 22.26 10.24 8.66
C ALA A 85 22.68 10.29 10.13
N GLY A 86 22.24 9.30 10.90
CA GLY A 86 22.52 9.21 12.35
C GLY A 86 21.52 9.96 13.24
N GLU A 87 20.68 10.81 12.68
CA GLU A 87 19.58 11.42 13.42
C GLU A 87 18.48 10.39 13.73
N GLN A 88 17.69 10.66 14.77
CA GLN A 88 16.67 9.75 15.27
C GLN A 88 15.29 10.41 15.27
N ARG A 89 14.29 9.70 14.77
CA ARG A 89 12.91 10.14 14.80
C ARG A 89 11.95 8.96 15.05
N ARG A 90 10.88 9.21 15.81
CA ARG A 90 9.92 8.16 16.20
C ARG A 90 8.68 8.08 15.32
N VAL A 91 8.37 9.16 14.61
CA VAL A 91 7.20 9.28 13.71
C VAL A 91 7.63 9.97 12.43
N PRO A 92 7.07 9.61 11.26
CA PRO A 92 7.48 10.21 9.99
C PRO A 92 7.10 11.69 9.89
N MET A 93 6.00 12.10 10.51
CA MET A 93 5.54 13.49 10.54
C MET A 93 4.68 13.70 11.80
N SER A 94 4.85 14.85 12.47
CA SER A 94 3.99 15.17 13.60
C SER A 94 2.60 15.65 13.13
N PRO A 95 1.55 15.48 13.95
CA PRO A 95 0.20 15.97 13.64
C PRO A 95 0.16 17.47 13.35
N GLU A 96 0.98 18.27 14.05
CA GLU A 96 1.05 19.72 13.90
C GLU A 96 1.64 20.10 12.54
N VAL A 97 2.74 19.45 12.11
CA VAL A 97 3.33 19.64 10.79
C VAL A 97 2.33 19.25 9.71
N PHE A 98 1.71 18.07 9.83
CA PHE A 98 0.70 17.60 8.88
C PHE A 98 -0.47 18.59 8.74
N ALA A 99 -1.02 19.06 9.86
CA ALA A 99 -2.13 20.00 9.88
C ALA A 99 -1.77 21.39 9.34
N GLY A 100 -0.49 21.76 9.34
CA GLY A 100 0.03 23.05 8.83
C GLY A 100 0.37 23.05 7.35
N LEU A 101 0.39 21.89 6.67
CA LEU A 101 0.78 21.81 5.27
C LEU A 101 -0.22 22.51 4.35
N ARG A 102 0.28 23.44 3.55
CA ARG A 102 -0.47 24.23 2.57
C ARG A 102 0.45 24.75 1.47
N ALA A 103 -0.08 25.18 0.35
CA ALA A 103 0.70 25.81 -0.71
C ALA A 103 1.52 27.01 -0.17
N ALA A 104 2.70 27.22 -0.73
CA ALA A 104 3.55 28.37 -0.40
C ALA A 104 2.83 29.68 -0.69
N ARG A 105 3.06 30.69 0.16
CA ARG A 105 2.52 32.05 -0.01
C ARG A 105 3.61 32.98 -0.55
N ASP A 106 3.20 34.12 -1.08
CA ASP A 106 4.12 35.15 -1.53
C ASP A 106 5.04 35.59 -0.37
N GLY A 107 6.34 35.68 -0.66
CA GLY A 107 7.35 36.06 0.32
C GLY A 107 7.89 34.91 1.19
N GLU A 108 7.36 33.69 1.09
CA GLU A 108 7.97 32.52 1.75
C GLU A 108 9.25 32.06 1.04
N VAL A 109 10.20 31.56 1.84
CA VAL A 109 11.44 30.99 1.31
C VAL A 109 11.14 29.70 0.57
N MET A 110 11.51 29.65 -0.71
CA MET A 110 11.35 28.46 -1.55
C MET A 110 12.52 27.51 -1.36
N ALA A 111 12.24 26.21 -1.34
CA ALA A 111 13.26 25.17 -1.35
C ALA A 111 13.74 24.88 -2.78
N ASP A 112 14.90 24.21 -2.89
CA ASP A 112 15.36 23.67 -4.15
C ASP A 112 14.37 22.59 -4.62
N ARG A 113 13.70 22.88 -5.72
CA ARG A 113 12.65 22.01 -6.27
C ARG A 113 13.18 20.66 -6.74
N ASP A 114 14.35 20.63 -7.34
CA ASP A 114 14.88 19.41 -7.95
C ASP A 114 15.44 18.47 -6.87
N VAL A 115 16.06 19.03 -5.83
CA VAL A 115 16.43 18.28 -4.62
C VAL A 115 15.20 17.72 -3.93
N PHE A 116 14.18 18.57 -3.68
CA PHE A 116 12.93 18.13 -3.06
C PHE A 116 12.25 16.99 -3.85
N ARG A 117 12.13 17.12 -5.18
CA ARG A 117 11.52 16.11 -6.04
C ARG A 117 12.29 14.79 -6.04
N SER A 118 13.62 14.86 -6.07
CA SER A 118 14.46 13.67 -6.03
C SER A 118 14.29 12.91 -4.71
N GLN A 119 14.36 13.59 -3.59
CA GLN A 119 14.21 13.02 -2.25
C GLN A 119 12.79 12.49 -2.04
N LEU A 120 11.77 13.25 -2.42
CA LEU A 120 10.37 12.85 -2.34
C LEU A 120 10.09 11.61 -3.22
N GLY A 121 10.67 11.55 -4.42
CA GLY A 121 10.55 10.41 -5.33
C GLY A 121 11.10 9.11 -4.72
N MET A 122 12.24 9.18 -4.04
CA MET A 122 12.80 8.04 -3.32
C MET A 122 11.91 7.62 -2.13
N ALA A 123 11.40 8.57 -1.35
CA ALA A 123 10.48 8.30 -0.25
C ALA A 123 9.15 7.70 -0.76
N LEU A 124 8.61 8.18 -1.89
CA LEU A 124 7.43 7.63 -2.57
C LEU A 124 7.64 6.18 -3.00
N HIS A 125 8.79 5.87 -3.60
CA HIS A 125 9.12 4.50 -3.98
C HIS A 125 9.19 3.57 -2.75
N MET A 126 9.84 4.02 -1.68
CA MET A 126 9.98 3.20 -0.47
C MET A 126 8.62 2.96 0.21
N GLN A 127 7.80 4.00 0.35
CA GLN A 127 6.48 3.85 0.96
C GLN A 127 5.57 2.94 0.13
N GLN A 128 5.72 2.93 -1.18
CA GLN A 128 4.92 2.08 -2.08
C GLN A 128 5.34 0.61 -2.04
N CYS A 129 6.60 0.32 -1.73
CA CYS A 129 7.13 -1.05 -1.77
C CYS A 129 7.13 -1.73 -0.41
N THR A 130 7.64 -1.06 0.64
CA THR A 130 7.96 -1.70 1.93
C THR A 130 7.66 -0.87 3.17
N ARG A 131 7.27 0.41 3.02
CA ARG A 131 7.10 1.36 4.13
C ARG A 131 5.70 1.99 4.16
N PRO A 132 4.63 1.19 4.35
CA PRO A 132 3.27 1.70 4.48
C PRO A 132 3.10 2.74 5.60
N ASP A 133 3.90 2.66 6.64
CA ASP A 133 3.97 3.56 7.78
C ASP A 133 4.28 5.02 7.40
N CYS A 134 4.97 5.25 6.27
CA CYS A 134 5.27 6.58 5.75
C CYS A 134 4.21 7.12 4.77
N SER A 135 3.19 6.33 4.41
CA SER A 135 2.27 6.63 3.31
C SER A 135 1.55 7.98 3.49
N VAL A 136 1.03 8.26 4.68
CA VAL A 136 0.33 9.52 4.98
C VAL A 136 1.26 10.72 4.80
N ALA A 137 2.45 10.66 5.40
CA ALA A 137 3.41 11.76 5.41
C ALA A 137 3.93 12.08 3.99
N VAL A 138 4.32 11.05 3.25
CA VAL A 138 4.86 11.20 1.88
C VAL A 138 3.79 11.73 0.92
N HIS A 139 2.55 11.19 0.97
CA HIS A 139 1.46 11.66 0.12
C HIS A 139 0.97 13.06 0.49
N ALA A 140 1.11 13.49 1.75
CA ALA A 140 0.78 14.86 2.15
C ALA A 140 1.73 15.89 1.52
N LEU A 141 3.01 15.51 1.26
CA LEU A 141 4.02 16.36 0.66
C LEU A 141 4.00 16.36 -0.88
N ALA A 142 3.49 15.28 -1.50
CA ALA A 142 3.49 15.11 -2.95
C ALA A 142 2.83 16.27 -3.74
N PRO A 143 1.73 16.90 -3.28
CA PRO A 143 1.11 18.04 -3.98
C PRO A 143 2.04 19.26 -4.14
N TYR A 144 3.04 19.41 -3.29
CA TYR A 144 3.93 20.57 -3.27
C TYR A 144 5.19 20.37 -4.11
N ALA A 145 5.33 19.24 -4.82
CA ALA A 145 6.52 18.91 -5.61
C ALA A 145 6.84 19.89 -6.76
N SER A 146 5.87 20.69 -7.21
CA SER A 146 6.07 21.69 -8.27
C SER A 146 6.63 23.01 -7.75
N ALA A 147 6.28 23.39 -6.52
CA ALA A 147 6.65 24.65 -5.88
C ALA A 147 6.82 24.45 -4.36
N PRO A 148 7.86 23.71 -3.92
CA PRO A 148 8.08 23.45 -2.49
C PRO A 148 8.63 24.69 -1.80
N SER A 149 8.05 25.06 -0.64
CA SER A 149 8.69 26.02 0.28
C SER A 149 9.66 25.30 1.21
N GLN A 150 10.45 26.08 1.96
CA GLN A 150 11.38 25.53 2.95
C GLN A 150 10.64 24.69 4.00
N VAL A 151 9.42 25.09 4.40
CA VAL A 151 8.59 24.33 5.34
C VAL A 151 8.27 22.92 4.81
N HIS A 152 7.99 22.79 3.50
CA HIS A 152 7.78 21.47 2.88
C HIS A 152 9.04 20.63 2.88
N HIS A 153 10.20 21.26 2.62
CA HIS A 153 11.48 20.55 2.62
C HIS A 153 11.84 20.08 4.02
N ASP A 154 11.69 20.93 5.03
CA ASP A 154 11.94 20.57 6.43
C ASP A 154 11.04 19.39 6.86
N ALA A 155 9.75 19.42 6.47
CA ALA A 155 8.84 18.31 6.72
C ALA A 155 9.24 17.02 5.97
N LEU A 156 9.83 17.14 4.77
CA LEU A 156 10.37 15.98 4.04
C LEU A 156 11.64 15.44 4.72
N LEU A 157 12.51 16.29 5.22
CA LEU A 157 13.69 15.88 6.01
C LEU A 157 13.27 15.10 7.26
N ASP A 158 12.19 15.51 7.92
CA ASP A 158 11.60 14.75 9.03
C ASP A 158 11.21 13.32 8.63
N VAL A 159 10.55 13.17 7.48
CA VAL A 159 10.18 11.85 6.94
C VAL A 159 11.44 11.04 6.61
N ILE A 160 12.43 11.65 5.98
CA ILE A 160 13.68 10.98 5.60
C ILE A 160 14.47 10.57 6.85
N THR A 161 14.52 11.41 7.87
CA THR A 161 15.13 11.07 9.16
C THR A 161 14.46 9.86 9.80
N TYR A 162 13.12 9.82 9.79
CA TYR A 162 12.37 8.64 10.26
C TYR A 162 12.70 7.38 9.44
N ILE A 163 12.70 7.47 8.12
CA ILE A 163 13.06 6.36 7.23
C ILE A 163 14.48 5.85 7.52
N GLY A 164 15.45 6.76 7.64
CA GLY A 164 16.86 6.43 7.93
C GLY A 164 17.05 5.81 9.32
N SER A 165 16.42 6.39 10.35
CA SER A 165 16.51 5.89 11.73
C SER A 165 15.79 4.55 11.95
N THR A 166 14.92 4.16 11.03
CA THR A 166 14.17 2.90 11.02
C THR A 166 14.44 2.09 9.76
N ALA A 167 15.67 2.15 9.22
CA ALA A 167 16.04 1.57 7.94
C ALA A 167 15.77 0.05 7.85
N ASP A 168 15.86 -0.66 8.96
CA ASP A 168 15.64 -2.11 9.01
C ASP A 168 14.16 -2.51 9.08
N LEU A 169 13.23 -1.54 9.17
CA LEU A 169 11.80 -1.83 9.12
C LEU A 169 11.39 -2.28 7.71
N GLY A 170 10.50 -3.26 7.69
CA GLY A 170 9.92 -3.81 6.47
C GLY A 170 8.60 -4.51 6.76
N ILE A 171 8.06 -5.20 5.79
CA ILE A 171 6.83 -5.96 5.90
C ILE A 171 7.17 -7.43 6.06
N THR A 172 6.65 -8.07 7.12
CA THR A 172 6.86 -9.50 7.39
C THR A 172 5.57 -10.26 7.21
N TYR A 173 5.59 -11.28 6.37
CA TYR A 173 4.50 -12.21 6.09
C TYR A 173 4.76 -13.56 6.74
N GLY A 174 3.68 -14.30 7.09
CA GLY A 174 3.75 -15.69 7.56
C GLY A 174 3.52 -15.87 9.07
N ARG A 175 3.40 -14.77 9.83
CA ARG A 175 3.20 -14.85 11.30
C ARG A 175 1.78 -15.25 11.72
N LYS A 176 0.82 -15.12 10.82
CA LYS A 176 -0.60 -15.44 11.06
C LYS A 176 -1.10 -16.41 9.98
N ALA A 177 -2.18 -17.12 10.29
CA ALA A 177 -2.92 -17.84 9.26
C ALA A 177 -3.44 -16.89 8.17
N LEU A 178 -3.86 -17.43 7.02
CA LEU A 178 -4.51 -16.65 5.99
C LEU A 178 -5.79 -16.03 6.57
N ALA A 179 -5.72 -14.75 6.87
CA ALA A 179 -6.86 -13.90 7.16
C ALA A 179 -6.67 -12.63 6.35
N VAL A 180 -7.69 -12.22 5.62
CA VAL A 180 -7.70 -10.93 4.96
C VAL A 180 -8.36 -9.95 5.92
N GLU A 181 -7.56 -9.04 6.48
CA GLU A 181 -8.02 -7.97 7.35
C GLU A 181 -7.94 -6.66 6.59
N THR A 182 -9.03 -5.95 6.45
CA THR A 182 -9.09 -4.71 5.67
C THR A 182 -9.59 -3.57 6.54
N TYR A 183 -8.89 -2.44 6.50
CA TYR A 183 -9.20 -1.26 7.30
C TYR A 183 -9.34 -0.05 6.40
N CYS A 184 -10.29 0.84 6.72
CA CYS A 184 -10.40 2.15 6.06
C CYS A 184 -10.77 3.24 7.05
N ASP A 185 -10.33 4.45 6.71
CA ASP A 185 -10.53 5.67 7.47
C ASP A 185 -10.52 6.89 6.56
N ALA A 186 -11.08 8.00 6.99
CA ALA A 186 -11.03 9.26 6.26
C ALA A 186 -10.74 10.47 7.18
N ASN A 187 -9.66 11.19 6.90
CA ASN A 187 -9.40 12.46 7.56
C ASN A 187 -10.19 13.58 6.87
N PHE A 188 -11.33 13.95 7.49
CA PHE A 188 -12.29 14.90 6.94
C PHE A 188 -11.71 16.29 6.75
N ALA A 189 -11.87 16.84 5.54
CA ALA A 189 -11.53 18.22 5.15
C ALA A 189 -10.11 18.66 5.57
N SER A 190 -9.17 17.72 5.68
CA SER A 190 -7.83 17.95 6.24
C SER A 190 -6.89 18.73 5.32
N CYS A 191 -7.13 18.78 4.00
CA CYS A 191 -6.33 19.59 3.09
C CYS A 191 -6.67 21.07 3.21
N LEU A 192 -5.74 21.89 3.68
CA LEU A 192 -5.97 23.34 3.87
C LEU A 192 -6.22 24.07 2.55
N ASP A 193 -5.59 23.66 1.47
CA ASP A 193 -5.71 24.34 0.16
C ASP A 193 -7.05 24.06 -0.53
N THR A 194 -7.59 22.85 -0.40
CA THR A 194 -8.76 22.41 -1.18
C THR A 194 -9.93 21.98 -0.33
N ARG A 195 -9.77 21.89 1.00
CA ARG A 195 -10.74 21.34 1.94
C ARG A 195 -11.23 19.94 1.61
N ARG A 196 -10.48 19.20 0.81
CA ARG A 196 -10.75 17.79 0.51
C ARG A 196 -10.26 16.90 1.64
N SER A 197 -10.97 15.81 1.86
CA SER A 197 -10.60 14.76 2.81
C SER A 197 -9.49 13.88 2.24
N ILE A 198 -8.81 13.14 3.12
CA ILE A 198 -7.83 12.14 2.73
C ILE A 198 -8.41 10.77 3.11
N THR A 199 -8.51 9.88 2.15
CA THR A 199 -8.84 8.47 2.37
C THR A 199 -7.57 7.70 2.70
N GLY A 200 -7.61 6.95 3.80
CA GLY A 200 -6.63 5.93 4.16
C GLY A 200 -7.25 4.54 4.13
N TRP A 201 -6.51 3.54 3.65
CA TRP A 201 -6.90 2.15 3.78
C TRP A 201 -5.69 1.22 3.72
N GLY A 202 -5.85 0.04 4.28
CA GLY A 202 -4.85 -1.02 4.28
C GLY A 202 -5.48 -2.40 4.23
N VAL A 203 -4.91 -3.28 3.43
CA VAL A 203 -5.26 -4.69 3.32
C VAL A 203 -4.10 -5.52 3.85
N MET A 204 -4.39 -6.34 4.83
CA MET A 204 -3.41 -7.19 5.51
C MET A 204 -3.67 -8.66 5.14
N MET A 205 -2.61 -9.40 4.84
CA MET A 205 -2.64 -10.85 4.63
C MET A 205 -1.41 -11.49 5.28
N TYR A 206 -1.57 -12.65 5.89
CA TYR A 206 -0.48 -13.34 6.60
C TYR A 206 0.24 -12.48 7.63
N GLY A 207 -0.42 -11.47 8.18
CA GLY A 207 0.13 -10.55 9.18
C GLY A 207 0.94 -9.39 8.61
N GLY A 208 1.07 -9.27 7.28
CA GLY A 208 1.74 -8.16 6.59
C GLY A 208 0.80 -7.37 5.67
N ALA A 209 1.10 -6.11 5.43
CA ALA A 209 0.36 -5.28 4.47
C ALA A 209 0.65 -5.75 3.03
N VAL A 210 -0.40 -6.01 2.25
CA VAL A 210 -0.29 -6.40 0.83
C VAL A 210 -0.75 -5.31 -0.12
N SER A 211 -1.62 -4.40 0.34
CA SER A 211 -2.02 -3.21 -0.38
C SER A 211 -2.40 -2.11 0.60
N TRP A 212 -2.08 -0.87 0.29
CA TRP A 212 -2.39 0.30 1.12
C TRP A 212 -2.42 1.57 0.31
N SER A 213 -3.12 2.56 0.82
CA SER A 213 -3.16 3.89 0.21
C SER A 213 -3.45 4.96 1.25
N SER A 214 -2.89 6.15 1.01
CA SER A 214 -3.32 7.40 1.62
C SER A 214 -3.46 8.41 0.50
N LYS A 215 -4.69 8.82 0.16
CA LYS A 215 -4.94 9.65 -1.02
C LYS A 215 -6.02 10.69 -0.77
N LYS A 216 -5.77 11.91 -1.28
CA LYS A 216 -6.76 12.98 -1.29
C LYS A 216 -7.98 12.56 -2.11
N GLN A 217 -9.18 12.74 -1.57
CA GLN A 217 -10.44 12.44 -2.26
C GLN A 217 -10.63 13.33 -3.49
N PRO A 218 -11.24 12.81 -4.57
CA PRO A 218 -11.43 13.56 -5.82
C PRO A 218 -12.47 14.68 -5.67
N THR A 219 -13.38 14.55 -4.72
CA THR A 219 -14.44 15.52 -4.40
C THR A 219 -14.35 16.01 -2.96
N THR A 220 -14.95 17.17 -2.67
CA THR A 220 -15.06 17.68 -1.30
C THR A 220 -16.28 17.04 -0.65
N ALA A 221 -16.04 16.26 0.41
CA ALA A 221 -17.14 15.73 1.23
C ALA A 221 -17.78 16.84 2.05
N THR A 222 -19.10 16.79 2.20
CA THR A 222 -19.88 17.78 2.97
C THR A 222 -20.03 17.40 4.44
N SER A 223 -19.65 16.17 4.80
CA SER A 223 -19.69 15.65 6.17
C SER A 223 -18.62 14.59 6.40
N THR A 224 -18.29 14.33 7.67
CA THR A 224 -17.39 13.23 8.06
C THR A 224 -17.93 11.89 7.57
N MET A 225 -19.25 11.66 7.73
CA MET A 225 -19.91 10.43 7.25
C MET A 225 -19.72 10.21 5.74
N GLU A 226 -19.83 11.27 4.94
CA GLU A 226 -19.63 11.18 3.48
C GLU A 226 -18.16 10.86 3.15
N ALA A 227 -17.20 11.47 3.84
CA ALA A 227 -15.78 11.19 3.65
C ALA A 227 -15.46 9.72 3.98
N GLU A 228 -15.97 9.20 5.09
CA GLU A 228 -15.81 7.79 5.48
C GLU A 228 -16.48 6.84 4.50
N TYR A 229 -17.64 7.19 4.00
CA TYR A 229 -18.34 6.40 3.01
C TYR A 229 -17.57 6.34 1.69
N GLN A 230 -16.92 7.44 1.25
CA GLN A 230 -16.00 7.44 0.12
C GLN A 230 -14.79 6.53 0.37
N ALA A 231 -14.26 6.48 1.59
CA ALA A 231 -13.17 5.58 1.97
C ALA A 231 -13.60 4.10 1.88
N CYS A 232 -14.80 3.76 2.39
CA CYS A 232 -15.39 2.43 2.23
C CYS A 232 -15.50 2.01 0.77
N GLY A 233 -15.97 2.90 -0.11
CA GLY A 233 -16.06 2.63 -1.54
C GLY A 233 -14.71 2.47 -2.24
N ALA A 234 -13.68 3.20 -1.78
CA ALA A 234 -12.33 3.09 -2.32
C ALA A 234 -11.70 1.74 -2.00
N VAL A 235 -11.76 1.31 -0.73
CA VAL A 235 -11.18 0.04 -0.31
C VAL A 235 -11.97 -1.15 -0.84
N ALA A 236 -13.30 -1.05 -0.97
CA ALA A 236 -14.12 -2.11 -1.58
C ALA A 236 -13.65 -2.43 -3.01
N ARG A 237 -13.36 -1.40 -3.82
CA ARG A 237 -12.84 -1.62 -5.19
C ARG A 237 -11.49 -2.32 -5.18
N GLU A 238 -10.59 -1.94 -4.29
CA GLU A 238 -9.27 -2.56 -4.19
C GLU A 238 -9.38 -4.03 -3.81
N VAL A 239 -10.14 -4.33 -2.76
CA VAL A 239 -10.31 -5.70 -2.26
C VAL A 239 -10.94 -6.60 -3.31
N ILE A 240 -11.99 -6.14 -4.00
CA ILE A 240 -12.62 -6.93 -5.08
C ILE A 240 -11.67 -7.14 -6.27
N SER A 241 -10.89 -6.12 -6.64
CA SER A 241 -9.86 -6.27 -7.69
C SER A 241 -8.80 -7.29 -7.30
N MET A 242 -8.37 -7.27 -6.05
CA MET A 242 -7.40 -8.22 -5.50
C MET A 242 -7.95 -9.66 -5.50
N ILE A 243 -9.21 -9.86 -5.08
CA ILE A 243 -9.87 -11.17 -5.12
C ILE A 243 -9.89 -11.72 -6.55
N LYS A 244 -10.34 -10.90 -7.51
CA LYS A 244 -10.38 -11.31 -8.92
C LYS A 244 -9.00 -11.69 -9.45
N ALA A 245 -7.96 -10.94 -9.10
CA ALA A 245 -6.60 -11.29 -9.49
C ALA A 245 -6.14 -12.61 -8.85
N PHE A 246 -6.49 -12.87 -7.59
CA PHE A 246 -6.18 -14.15 -6.94
C PHE A 246 -6.97 -15.31 -7.54
N ASP A 247 -8.22 -15.09 -7.91
CA ASP A 247 -9.07 -16.10 -8.55
C ASP A 247 -8.54 -16.45 -9.95
N GLU A 248 -8.21 -15.45 -10.78
CA GLU A 248 -7.58 -15.64 -12.09
C GLU A 248 -6.25 -16.42 -11.99
N LEU A 249 -5.47 -16.17 -10.96
CA LEU A 249 -4.23 -16.90 -10.69
C LEU A 249 -4.49 -18.27 -10.07
N ALA A 250 -5.77 -18.62 -9.80
CA ALA A 250 -6.20 -19.78 -9.01
C ALA A 250 -5.38 -19.92 -7.70
N LEU A 251 -5.03 -18.80 -7.08
CA LEU A 251 -4.45 -18.75 -5.75
C LEU A 251 -5.50 -19.03 -4.68
N LEU A 252 -6.78 -18.88 -5.03
CA LEU A 252 -7.96 -19.27 -4.23
C LEU A 252 -8.30 -20.75 -4.50
N CYS A 253 -7.30 -21.61 -4.55
CA CYS A 253 -7.53 -23.05 -4.62
C CYS A 253 -7.82 -23.61 -3.22
N ALA A 254 -8.07 -24.93 -3.12
CA ALA A 254 -8.38 -25.59 -1.87
C ALA A 254 -7.41 -25.30 -0.71
N ASP A 255 -6.17 -24.90 -1.02
CA ASP A 255 -5.13 -24.54 -0.03
C ASP A 255 -5.26 -23.10 0.49
N PHE A 256 -6.02 -22.23 -0.19
CA PHE A 256 -6.20 -20.80 0.14
C PHE A 256 -7.65 -20.35 -0.03
N PRO A 257 -8.62 -21.01 0.63
CA PRO A 257 -10.01 -20.59 0.51
C PRO A 257 -10.20 -19.25 1.22
N ILE A 258 -10.56 -18.20 0.48
CA ILE A 258 -11.24 -17.05 1.09
C ILE A 258 -12.68 -17.49 1.33
N LEU A 259 -12.94 -17.93 2.54
CA LEU A 259 -14.26 -18.43 2.94
C LEU A 259 -15.09 -17.28 3.49
N GLY A 260 -16.22 -17.02 2.86
CA GLY A 260 -17.20 -16.02 3.31
C GLY A 260 -16.88 -14.59 2.85
N PRO A 261 -17.70 -13.63 3.29
CA PRO A 261 -17.52 -12.23 2.93
C PRO A 261 -16.23 -11.67 3.52
N LEU A 262 -15.48 -10.89 2.71
CA LEU A 262 -14.32 -10.15 3.21
C LEU A 262 -14.75 -9.03 4.14
N THR A 263 -14.11 -8.98 5.29
CA THR A 263 -14.43 -8.00 6.34
C THR A 263 -13.64 -6.72 6.14
N ILE A 264 -14.36 -5.59 6.04
CA ILE A 264 -13.80 -4.23 6.02
C ILE A 264 -14.17 -3.55 7.34
N PHE A 265 -13.16 -3.14 8.09
CA PHE A 265 -13.30 -2.41 9.34
C PHE A 265 -13.31 -0.91 9.08
N CYS A 266 -14.33 -0.22 9.61
CA CYS A 266 -14.47 1.24 9.57
C CYS A 266 -15.07 1.71 10.89
N ASP A 267 -14.52 2.78 11.47
CA ASP A 267 -14.93 3.30 12.79
C ASP A 267 -16.13 4.26 12.75
N ASN A 268 -16.77 4.44 11.59
CA ASN A 268 -17.91 5.32 11.43
C ASN A 268 -19.23 4.56 11.25
N LYS A 269 -20.03 4.44 12.32
CA LYS A 269 -21.31 3.73 12.30
C LYS A 269 -22.30 4.26 11.28
N ALA A 270 -22.31 5.58 11.03
CA ALA A 270 -23.21 6.19 10.05
C ALA A 270 -22.83 5.80 8.62
N ALA A 271 -21.53 5.79 8.30
CA ALA A 271 -21.03 5.30 7.01
C ALA A 271 -21.35 3.80 6.82
N LEU A 272 -21.16 2.99 7.87
CA LEU A 272 -21.51 1.57 7.85
C LEU A 272 -23.00 1.32 7.58
N THR A 273 -23.88 2.14 8.14
CA THR A 273 -25.33 2.06 7.86
C THR A 273 -25.60 2.32 6.38
N LEU A 274 -24.95 3.32 5.79
CA LEU A 274 -25.07 3.60 4.36
C LEU A 274 -24.54 2.47 3.45
N CYS A 275 -23.50 1.76 3.88
CA CYS A 275 -22.98 0.61 3.15
C CYS A 275 -23.94 -0.59 3.18
N LYS A 276 -24.78 -0.73 4.22
CA LYS A 276 -25.68 -1.86 4.45
C LYS A 276 -27.10 -1.63 3.94
N GLU A 277 -27.62 -0.42 4.02
CA GLU A 277 -29.03 -0.13 3.76
C GLU A 277 -29.24 0.42 2.33
N ARG A 278 -30.17 -0.18 1.58
CA ARG A 278 -30.78 0.43 0.40
C ARG A 278 -31.81 1.49 0.86
N LYS A 279 -31.38 2.70 1.14
CA LYS A 279 -32.33 3.83 1.27
C LYS A 279 -32.55 4.44 -0.10
N GLU A 280 -33.73 4.20 -0.67
CA GLU A 280 -34.28 4.98 -1.78
C GLU A 280 -34.61 6.39 -1.27
N GLY A 281 -33.63 7.30 -1.26
CA GLY A 281 -33.81 8.67 -0.80
C GLY A 281 -33.28 9.69 -1.79
N GLN A 282 -34.14 10.64 -2.17
CA GLN A 282 -33.86 11.69 -3.15
C GLN A 282 -32.66 12.62 -2.84
N ARG A 283 -32.05 12.54 -1.66
CA ARG A 283 -30.92 13.39 -1.23
C ARG A 283 -29.54 12.84 -1.60
N ALA A 284 -29.44 11.64 -2.17
CA ALA A 284 -28.18 10.95 -2.41
C ALA A 284 -27.81 10.85 -3.91
N LYS A 285 -28.49 11.54 -4.82
CA LYS A 285 -28.28 11.39 -6.27
C LYS A 285 -26.87 11.74 -6.77
N HIS A 286 -26.12 12.58 -6.04
CA HIS A 286 -24.76 12.98 -6.42
C HIS A 286 -23.67 12.02 -5.88
N ILE A 287 -24.07 11.17 -4.93
CA ILE A 287 -23.21 10.20 -4.25
C ILE A 287 -23.29 8.84 -4.96
N ASP A 288 -24.08 8.73 -6.03
CA ASP A 288 -24.79 7.50 -6.43
C ASP A 288 -23.92 6.40 -7.07
N ILE A 289 -23.02 6.69 -7.98
CA ILE A 289 -22.41 5.60 -8.80
C ILE A 289 -21.25 4.90 -8.10
N ILE A 290 -20.37 5.64 -7.43
CA ILE A 290 -19.19 5.08 -6.74
C ILE A 290 -19.61 4.25 -5.53
N HIS A 291 -20.76 4.57 -4.97
CA HIS A 291 -21.26 4.03 -3.71
C HIS A 291 -22.19 2.83 -3.90
N HIS A 292 -22.79 2.67 -5.07
CA HIS A 292 -23.52 1.46 -5.43
C HIS A 292 -22.59 0.23 -5.44
N PHE A 293 -21.36 0.39 -5.89
CA PHE A 293 -20.39 -0.70 -5.97
C PHE A 293 -20.20 -1.42 -4.62
N ALA A 294 -19.91 -0.71 -3.54
CA ALA A 294 -19.72 -1.34 -2.23
C ALA A 294 -20.98 -2.04 -1.73
N ARG A 295 -22.18 -1.43 -1.93
CA ARG A 295 -23.47 -2.03 -1.55
C ARG A 295 -23.81 -3.27 -2.35
N ASP A 296 -23.52 -3.28 -3.64
CA ASP A 296 -23.81 -4.43 -4.50
C ASP A 296 -22.99 -5.65 -4.06
N HIS A 297 -21.71 -5.45 -3.70
CA HIS A 297 -20.85 -6.50 -3.18
C HIS A 297 -21.21 -6.93 -1.74
N VAL A 298 -21.78 -6.06 -0.94
CA VAL A 298 -22.39 -6.45 0.35
C VAL A 298 -23.66 -7.26 0.13
N ALA A 299 -24.51 -6.85 -0.82
CA ALA A 299 -25.75 -7.55 -1.14
C ALA A 299 -25.51 -8.94 -1.76
N SER A 300 -24.42 -9.10 -2.54
CA SER A 300 -23.99 -10.40 -3.08
C SER A 300 -23.32 -11.30 -2.04
N GLY A 301 -23.00 -10.78 -0.84
CA GLY A 301 -22.32 -11.54 0.21
C GLY A 301 -20.80 -11.65 0.01
N GLU A 302 -20.19 -10.88 -0.89
CA GLU A 302 -18.76 -10.86 -1.12
C GLU A 302 -18.01 -9.99 -0.10
N LEU A 303 -18.66 -8.93 0.37
CA LEU A 303 -18.11 -8.00 1.36
C LEU A 303 -19.03 -7.88 2.59
N GLN A 304 -18.41 -7.61 3.74
CA GLN A 304 -19.12 -7.13 4.92
C GLN A 304 -18.37 -5.97 5.56
N PHE A 305 -19.11 -4.98 6.06
CA PHE A 305 -18.55 -3.87 6.80
C PHE A 305 -18.82 -4.03 8.30
N VAL A 306 -17.77 -3.84 9.13
CA VAL A 306 -17.81 -4.02 10.58
C VAL A 306 -17.24 -2.77 11.25
N TYR A 307 -17.77 -2.46 12.45
CA TYR A 307 -17.28 -1.35 13.30
C TYR A 307 -16.04 -1.75 14.09
#